data_5d801b1aa44988975c9ed7a4e676a331
#
_entry.id   5d801b1aa44988975c9ed7a4e676a331
#
_cell.length_a   1.000
_cell.length_b   1.000
_cell.length_c   1.000
_cell.angle_alpha   90.00
_cell.angle_beta   90.00
_cell.angle_gamma   90.00
#
_symmetry.space_group_name_H-M   'P 1'
#
loop_
_entity.id
_entity.type
_entity.pdbx_description
1 polymer ?
#
loop_
_entity_poly.entity_id
_entity_poly.type
_entity_poly.pdbx_seq_one_letter_code
_entity_poly.pdbx_strand_id
1 'polypeptide(L)'
;VINMIDAPGHVDFSGRVIRSLRAIDGAVVVCDAVEGIMTQTETVTRMSLEERVRPVLYINKIDRLIKELRLTPEKMQETLAAVVANFNELIDTYAEDEYKEKWKVSIQDGSVTFGSAKDRWAINVDIMKKKGVTFKDVIDAYSDSGKVEDLVEKAPLAEGVLGMVVKHHPPPHVAQKYRIPKIWKGDLESDTGKALLACDDNGPTIMMC
;
A
#
# COMPACT_ATOMS: atom_id res chain seq x y z
N VAL A 1 -15.74 7.86 0.69
CA VAL A 1 -15.94 6.53 1.31
C VAL A 1 -14.82 5.62 0.81
N ILE A 2 -14.23 4.82 1.70
CA ILE A 2 -13.23 3.81 1.38
C ILE A 2 -13.85 2.45 1.71
N ASN A 3 -13.94 1.58 0.71
CA ASN A 3 -14.30 0.18 0.91
C ASN A 3 -12.99 -0.62 1.01
N MET A 4 -12.85 -1.43 2.05
CA MET A 4 -11.64 -2.20 2.31
C MET A 4 -11.93 -3.69 2.18
N ILE A 5 -11.11 -4.38 1.39
CA ILE A 5 -11.15 -5.83 1.23
C ILE A 5 -9.85 -6.38 1.83
N ASP A 6 -9.95 -7.20 2.86
CA ASP A 6 -8.81 -7.94 3.40
C ASP A 6 -8.56 -9.20 2.56
N ALA A 7 -7.35 -9.34 2.05
CA ALA A 7 -6.94 -10.46 1.23
C ALA A 7 -5.84 -11.25 1.93
N PRO A 8 -6.00 -12.59 2.08
CA PRO A 8 -5.00 -13.42 2.71
C PRO A 8 -3.70 -13.44 1.89
N GLY A 9 -2.55 -13.29 2.56
CA GLY A 9 -1.22 -13.35 1.94
C GLY A 9 -0.72 -14.75 1.59
N HIS A 10 -1.48 -15.82 1.89
CA HIS A 10 -1.02 -17.20 1.71
C HIS A 10 -1.25 -17.69 0.27
N VAL A 11 -0.25 -18.40 -0.28
CA VAL A 11 -0.25 -18.90 -1.68
C VAL A 11 -1.47 -19.76 -2.00
N ASP A 12 -1.97 -20.53 -1.02
CA ASP A 12 -3.14 -21.40 -1.18
C ASP A 12 -4.44 -20.65 -1.51
N PHE A 13 -4.47 -19.32 -1.30
CA PHE A 13 -5.64 -18.47 -1.54
C PHE A 13 -5.51 -17.55 -2.76
N SER A 14 -4.57 -17.83 -3.67
CA SER A 14 -4.32 -17.00 -4.87
C SER A 14 -5.59 -16.69 -5.67
N GLY A 15 -6.50 -17.64 -5.83
CA GLY A 15 -7.79 -17.41 -6.50
C GLY A 15 -8.71 -16.41 -5.80
N ARG A 16 -8.62 -16.26 -4.46
CA ARG A 16 -9.34 -15.23 -3.71
C ARG A 16 -8.68 -13.87 -3.89
N VAL A 17 -7.35 -13.84 -3.88
CA VAL A 17 -6.57 -12.62 -4.10
C VAL A 17 -6.89 -12.01 -5.48
N ILE A 18 -6.85 -12.81 -6.55
CA ILE A 18 -7.18 -12.34 -7.92
C ILE A 18 -8.60 -11.76 -7.99
N ARG A 19 -9.58 -12.41 -7.38
CA ARG A 19 -10.97 -11.89 -7.35
C ARG A 19 -11.06 -10.57 -6.61
N SER A 20 -10.37 -10.44 -5.47
CA SER A 20 -10.30 -9.18 -4.72
C SER A 20 -9.63 -8.09 -5.55
N LEU A 21 -8.51 -8.40 -6.21
CA LEU A 21 -7.78 -7.45 -7.06
C LEU A 21 -8.63 -6.90 -8.21
N ARG A 22 -9.55 -7.68 -8.74
CA ARG A 22 -10.49 -7.19 -9.79
C ARG A 22 -11.55 -6.23 -9.27
N ALA A 23 -11.85 -6.26 -7.98
CA ALA A 23 -12.88 -5.45 -7.35
C ALA A 23 -12.36 -4.14 -6.73
N ILE A 24 -11.04 -3.92 -6.67
CA ILE A 24 -10.42 -2.76 -5.98
C ILE A 24 -9.72 -1.83 -6.96
N ASP A 25 -9.53 -0.57 -6.57
CA ASP A 25 -8.86 0.46 -7.37
C ASP A 25 -7.38 0.64 -7.02
N GLY A 26 -6.98 0.25 -5.82
CA GLY A 26 -5.61 0.28 -5.33
C GLY A 26 -5.36 -0.75 -4.24
N ALA A 27 -4.11 -1.06 -3.97
CA ALA A 27 -3.72 -2.05 -2.98
C ALA A 27 -2.68 -1.49 -1.99
N VAL A 28 -2.91 -1.71 -0.69
CA VAL A 28 -1.88 -1.53 0.33
C VAL A 28 -1.14 -2.85 0.48
N VAL A 29 0.10 -2.89 0.01
CA VAL A 29 0.97 -4.05 0.21
C VAL A 29 1.62 -3.93 1.57
N VAL A 30 1.42 -4.93 2.41
CA VAL A 30 1.96 -4.98 3.78
C VAL A 30 3.15 -5.92 3.80
N CYS A 31 4.31 -5.43 4.25
CA CYS A 31 5.49 -6.26 4.46
C CYS A 31 6.02 -6.13 5.90
N ASP A 32 6.77 -7.14 6.33
CA ASP A 32 7.47 -7.16 7.62
C ASP A 32 8.79 -6.39 7.50
N ALA A 33 9.06 -5.47 8.43
CA ALA A 33 10.29 -4.68 8.43
C ALA A 33 11.56 -5.54 8.63
N VAL A 34 11.44 -6.67 9.30
CA VAL A 34 12.58 -7.59 9.59
C VAL A 34 12.84 -8.51 8.40
N GLU A 35 11.77 -9.08 7.84
CA GLU A 35 11.85 -10.08 6.77
C GLU A 35 11.91 -9.44 5.37
N GLY A 36 11.46 -8.19 5.24
CA GLY A 36 11.46 -7.48 3.97
C GLY A 36 10.47 -8.05 2.96
N ILE A 37 10.87 -8.03 1.70
CA ILE A 37 10.07 -8.57 0.58
C ILE A 37 10.29 -10.07 0.49
N MET A 38 9.25 -10.83 0.82
CA MET A 38 9.23 -12.29 0.74
C MET A 38 8.56 -12.76 -0.56
N THR A 39 8.74 -14.03 -0.92
CA THR A 39 8.12 -14.65 -2.10
C THR A 39 6.60 -14.43 -2.18
N GLN A 40 5.92 -14.44 -1.03
CA GLN A 40 4.48 -14.16 -0.98
C GLN A 40 4.17 -12.72 -1.31
N THR A 41 4.94 -11.77 -0.77
CA THR A 41 4.81 -10.34 -1.07
C THR A 41 5.05 -10.07 -2.56
N GLU A 42 6.09 -10.69 -3.13
CA GLU A 42 6.37 -10.64 -4.57
C GLU A 42 5.18 -11.16 -5.39
N THR A 43 4.65 -12.33 -5.04
CA THR A 43 3.53 -12.96 -5.74
C THR A 43 2.29 -12.07 -5.76
N VAL A 44 1.86 -11.53 -4.60
CA VAL A 44 0.67 -10.67 -4.53
C VAL A 44 0.91 -9.32 -5.20
N THR A 45 2.12 -8.77 -5.12
CA THR A 45 2.50 -7.54 -5.81
C THR A 45 2.45 -7.72 -7.32
N ARG A 46 3.03 -8.80 -7.84
CA ARG A 46 2.97 -9.16 -9.26
C ARG A 46 1.51 -9.26 -9.75
N MET A 47 0.66 -10.03 -9.06
CA MET A 47 -0.76 -10.17 -9.39
C MET A 47 -1.47 -8.80 -9.39
N SER A 48 -1.15 -7.93 -8.43
CA SER A 48 -1.69 -6.58 -8.35
C SER A 48 -1.32 -5.74 -9.59
N LEU A 49 -0.06 -5.78 -9.99
CA LEU A 49 0.44 -5.06 -11.16
C LEU A 49 -0.14 -5.62 -12.47
N GLU A 50 -0.26 -6.95 -12.60
CA GLU A 50 -0.89 -7.62 -13.74
C GLU A 50 -2.36 -7.22 -13.93
N GLU A 51 -3.10 -6.98 -12.84
CA GLU A 51 -4.51 -6.50 -12.86
C GLU A 51 -4.61 -4.97 -12.88
N ARG A 52 -3.51 -4.26 -13.11
CA ARG A 52 -3.40 -2.79 -13.11
C ARG A 52 -3.95 -2.14 -11.83
N VAL A 53 -3.66 -2.75 -10.68
CA VAL A 53 -3.98 -2.18 -9.36
C VAL A 53 -2.77 -1.44 -8.82
N ARG A 54 -2.90 -0.12 -8.61
CA ARG A 54 -1.80 0.70 -8.12
C ARG A 54 -1.42 0.32 -6.68
N PRO A 55 -0.17 -0.09 -6.40
CA PRO A 55 0.27 -0.40 -5.06
C PRO A 55 0.73 0.83 -4.28
N VAL A 56 0.61 0.77 -2.96
CA VAL A 56 1.35 1.56 -1.97
C VAL A 56 1.93 0.62 -0.94
N LEU A 57 2.96 1.02 -0.21
CA LEU A 57 3.72 0.14 0.68
C LEU A 57 3.52 0.51 2.15
N TYR A 58 3.08 -0.45 2.96
CA TYR A 58 3.08 -0.34 4.41
C TYR A 58 4.11 -1.29 5.01
N ILE A 59 5.17 -0.76 5.62
CA ILE A 59 6.21 -1.54 6.30
C ILE A 59 5.83 -1.67 7.78
N ASN A 60 5.38 -2.86 8.14
CA ASN A 60 4.86 -3.19 9.46
C ASN A 60 5.95 -3.76 10.38
N LYS A 61 5.67 -3.82 11.66
CA LYS A 61 6.51 -4.41 12.71
C LYS A 61 7.84 -3.68 12.93
N ILE A 62 7.84 -2.37 12.80
CA ILE A 62 9.01 -1.52 13.12
C ILE A 62 9.44 -1.70 14.59
N ASP A 63 8.48 -1.96 15.48
CA ASP A 63 8.73 -2.29 16.89
C ASP A 63 9.74 -3.44 17.06
N ARG A 64 9.78 -4.42 16.15
CA ARG A 64 10.73 -5.54 16.19
C ARG A 64 12.16 -5.11 15.87
N LEU A 65 12.34 -4.16 14.93
CA LEU A 65 13.68 -3.62 14.64
C LEU A 65 14.29 -2.96 15.88
N ILE A 66 13.44 -2.32 16.70
CA ILE A 66 13.86 -1.59 17.90
C ILE A 66 14.02 -2.55 19.09
N LYS A 67 12.97 -3.33 19.41
CA LYS A 67 12.93 -4.15 20.65
C LYS A 67 13.73 -5.46 20.53
N GLU A 68 13.60 -6.15 19.39
CA GLU A 68 14.20 -7.48 19.21
C GLU A 68 15.60 -7.39 18.62
N LEU A 69 15.77 -6.67 17.50
CA LEU A 69 17.05 -6.57 16.82
C LEU A 69 17.94 -5.45 17.36
N ARG A 70 17.39 -4.50 18.10
CA ARG A 70 18.10 -3.37 18.72
C ARG A 70 19.02 -2.64 17.73
N LEU A 71 18.51 -2.41 16.52
CA LEU A 71 19.28 -1.75 15.47
C LEU A 71 19.51 -0.28 15.81
N THR A 72 20.68 0.24 15.41
CA THR A 72 20.91 1.69 15.44
C THR A 72 20.02 2.42 14.44
N PRO A 73 19.75 3.72 14.64
CA PRO A 73 18.93 4.52 13.71
C PRO A 73 19.40 4.43 12.25
N GLU A 74 20.73 4.46 12.05
CA GLU A 74 21.35 4.38 10.71
C GLU A 74 21.06 3.01 10.07
N LYS A 75 21.22 1.93 10.84
CA LYS A 75 20.98 0.57 10.38
C LYS A 75 19.51 0.33 10.06
N MET A 76 18.60 0.89 10.86
CA MET A 76 17.17 0.85 10.58
C MET A 76 16.85 1.57 9.26
N GLN A 77 17.44 2.75 9.05
CA GLN A 77 17.26 3.52 7.82
C GLN A 77 17.76 2.75 6.59
N GLU A 78 18.94 2.13 6.67
CA GLU A 78 19.46 1.27 5.61
C GLU A 78 18.51 0.10 5.30
N THR A 79 18.04 -0.59 6.35
CA THR A 79 17.12 -1.73 6.20
C THR A 79 15.82 -1.32 5.53
N LEU A 80 15.20 -0.22 5.98
CA LEU A 80 13.96 0.29 5.41
C LEU A 80 14.14 0.79 3.97
N ALA A 81 15.25 1.45 3.67
CA ALA A 81 15.58 1.88 2.32
C ALA A 81 15.76 0.67 1.37
N ALA A 82 16.38 -0.41 1.84
CA ALA A 82 16.51 -1.65 1.07
C ALA A 82 15.14 -2.29 0.77
N VAL A 83 14.22 -2.31 1.73
CA VAL A 83 12.86 -2.82 1.50
C VAL A 83 12.14 -2.01 0.42
N VAL A 84 12.24 -0.68 0.46
CA VAL A 84 11.64 0.19 -0.56
C VAL A 84 12.27 -0.02 -1.94
N ALA A 85 13.60 -0.15 -2.00
CA ALA A 85 14.31 -0.42 -3.24
C ALA A 85 13.88 -1.75 -3.86
N ASN A 86 13.87 -2.84 -3.08
CA ASN A 86 13.44 -4.16 -3.54
C ASN A 86 11.98 -4.15 -4.01
N PHE A 87 11.10 -3.41 -3.33
CA PHE A 87 9.71 -3.26 -3.77
C PHE A 87 9.61 -2.53 -5.13
N ASN A 88 10.41 -1.50 -5.34
CA ASN A 88 10.44 -0.79 -6.61
C ASN A 88 11.05 -1.65 -7.75
N GLU A 89 11.97 -2.57 -7.44
CA GLU A 89 12.46 -3.57 -8.41
C GLU A 89 11.32 -4.51 -8.88
N LEU A 90 10.39 -4.87 -8.00
CA LEU A 90 9.19 -5.64 -8.40
C LEU A 90 8.31 -4.83 -9.36
N ILE A 91 8.13 -3.53 -9.09
CA ILE A 91 7.37 -2.66 -9.98
C ILE A 91 8.06 -2.55 -11.35
N ASP A 92 9.38 -2.35 -11.37
CA ASP A 92 10.15 -2.31 -12.61
C ASP A 92 10.09 -3.63 -13.41
N THR A 93 10.00 -4.75 -12.71
CA THR A 93 9.96 -6.07 -13.33
C THR A 93 8.58 -6.43 -13.88
N TYR A 94 7.51 -6.16 -13.12
CA TYR A 94 6.18 -6.72 -13.40
C TYR A 94 5.14 -5.70 -13.90
N ALA A 95 5.35 -4.39 -13.66
CA ALA A 95 4.43 -3.38 -14.18
C ALA A 95 4.58 -3.21 -15.70
N GLU A 96 3.48 -2.86 -16.37
CA GLU A 96 3.53 -2.43 -17.77
C GLU A 96 4.35 -1.13 -17.88
N ASP A 97 5.08 -0.94 -18.96
CA ASP A 97 6.05 0.17 -19.13
C ASP A 97 5.44 1.56 -18.86
N GLU A 98 4.18 1.75 -19.22
CA GLU A 98 3.43 2.98 -18.97
C GLU A 98 3.30 3.34 -17.49
N TYR A 99 3.28 2.32 -16.60
CA TYR A 99 3.01 2.49 -15.16
C TYR A 99 4.26 2.39 -14.30
N LYS A 100 5.38 1.85 -14.79
CA LYS A 100 6.61 1.62 -14.00
C LYS A 100 7.00 2.85 -13.19
N GLU A 101 7.29 3.96 -13.85
CA GLU A 101 7.71 5.19 -13.16
C GLU A 101 6.60 5.83 -12.33
N LYS A 102 5.35 5.72 -12.76
CA LYS A 102 4.21 6.34 -12.08
C LYS A 102 3.80 5.62 -10.79
N TRP A 103 4.13 4.34 -10.68
CA TRP A 103 3.70 3.48 -9.56
C TRP A 103 4.82 3.13 -8.60
N LYS A 104 6.06 3.53 -8.88
CA LYS A 104 7.14 3.47 -7.89
C LYS A 104 6.74 4.15 -6.62
N VAL A 105 7.09 3.52 -5.50
CA VAL A 105 6.79 4.08 -4.18
C VAL A 105 7.99 4.85 -3.65
N SER A 106 7.72 5.90 -2.90
CA SER A 106 8.75 6.78 -2.34
C SER A 106 8.38 7.23 -0.93
N ILE A 107 9.38 7.30 -0.07
CA ILE A 107 9.24 7.88 1.27
C ILE A 107 8.89 9.37 1.15
N GLN A 108 9.47 10.06 0.17
CA GLN A 108 9.36 11.51 0.00
C GLN A 108 7.96 11.96 -0.43
N ASP A 109 7.25 11.15 -1.21
CA ASP A 109 5.89 11.47 -1.66
C ASP A 109 4.81 10.94 -0.72
N GLY A 110 5.19 10.10 0.26
CA GLY A 110 4.29 9.52 1.25
C GLY A 110 3.54 8.27 0.78
N SER A 111 3.95 7.64 -0.32
CA SER A 111 3.43 6.33 -0.77
C SER A 111 4.02 5.15 0.00
N VAL A 112 4.95 5.42 0.91
CA VAL A 112 5.47 4.47 1.89
C VAL A 112 5.11 4.95 3.29
N THR A 113 4.53 4.05 4.08
CA THR A 113 4.20 4.29 5.49
C THR A 113 4.88 3.22 6.35
N PHE A 114 5.44 3.63 7.48
CA PHE A 114 6.11 2.78 8.45
C PHE A 114 5.28 2.69 9.73
N GLY A 115 5.25 1.53 10.38
CA GLY A 115 4.51 1.45 11.63
C GLY A 115 4.57 0.13 12.35
N SER A 116 3.81 0.08 13.43
CA SER A 116 3.48 -1.14 14.17
C SER A 116 1.97 -1.27 14.30
N ALA A 117 1.41 -2.24 13.59
CA ALA A 117 -0.01 -2.54 13.70
C ALA A 117 -0.35 -3.05 15.11
N LYS A 118 0.57 -3.77 15.76
CA LYS A 118 0.45 -4.25 17.14
C LYS A 118 0.31 -3.09 18.12
N ASP A 119 1.18 -2.09 17.98
CA ASP A 119 1.23 -0.94 18.88
C ASP A 119 0.39 0.25 18.34
N ARG A 120 -0.34 0.09 17.21
CA ARG A 120 -1.35 0.99 16.62
C ARG A 120 -0.86 2.37 16.19
N TRP A 121 0.39 2.48 15.75
CA TRP A 121 0.92 3.74 15.21
C TRP A 121 1.47 3.56 13.80
N ALA A 122 1.46 4.66 13.03
CA ALA A 122 2.09 4.70 11.71
C ALA A 122 2.57 6.11 11.37
N ILE A 123 3.74 6.20 10.76
CA ILE A 123 4.33 7.45 10.29
C ILE A 123 4.63 7.38 8.79
N ASN A 124 4.44 8.49 8.13
CA ASN A 124 4.92 8.77 6.78
C ASN A 124 5.32 10.26 6.71
N VAL A 125 5.81 10.70 5.57
CA VAL A 125 6.27 12.09 5.43
C VAL A 125 5.18 13.12 5.73
N ASP A 126 3.92 12.82 5.44
CA ASP A 126 2.80 13.75 5.68
C ASP A 126 2.49 13.87 7.18
N ILE A 127 2.46 12.74 7.91
CA ILE A 127 2.31 12.74 9.38
C ILE A 127 3.50 13.43 10.04
N MET A 128 4.73 13.12 9.59
CA MET A 128 5.94 13.76 10.12
C MET A 128 5.89 15.27 9.97
N LYS A 129 5.51 15.79 8.81
CA LYS A 129 5.38 17.24 8.55
C LYS A 129 4.22 17.87 9.33
N LYS A 130 3.06 17.21 9.37
CA LYS A 130 1.84 17.74 9.99
C LYS A 130 1.89 17.76 11.51
N LYS A 131 2.45 16.70 12.12
CA LYS A 131 2.44 16.48 13.57
C LYS A 131 3.81 16.74 14.23
N GLY A 132 4.86 17.00 13.44
CA GLY A 132 6.22 17.20 13.95
C GLY A 132 6.85 15.95 14.53
N VAL A 133 6.30 14.75 14.22
CA VAL A 133 6.86 13.47 14.69
C VAL A 133 8.06 13.11 13.84
N THR A 134 9.14 12.70 14.47
CA THR A 134 10.38 12.27 13.81
C THR A 134 10.62 10.78 14.01
N PHE A 135 11.52 10.20 13.23
CA PHE A 135 11.94 8.81 13.43
C PHE A 135 12.65 8.62 14.79
N LYS A 136 13.28 9.69 15.31
CA LYS A 136 13.85 9.68 16.64
C LYS A 136 12.78 9.55 17.72
N ASP A 137 11.65 10.26 17.60
CA ASP A 137 10.53 10.12 18.55
C ASP A 137 10.00 8.69 18.59
N VAL A 138 10.02 7.98 17.45
CA VAL A 138 9.65 6.55 17.41
C VAL A 138 10.62 5.71 18.23
N ILE A 139 11.93 5.91 18.08
CA ILE A 139 12.94 5.16 18.84
C ILE A 139 12.85 5.49 20.34
N ASP A 140 12.72 6.77 20.65
CA ASP A 140 12.61 7.24 22.03
C ASP A 140 11.36 6.71 22.75
N ALA A 141 10.24 6.54 22.02
CA ALA A 141 9.02 5.94 22.56
C ALA A 141 9.20 4.49 23.03
N TYR A 142 10.19 3.78 22.49
CA TYR A 142 10.51 2.41 22.88
C TYR A 142 11.69 2.31 23.87
N SER A 143 12.24 3.42 24.34
CA SER A 143 13.24 3.45 25.41
C SER A 143 12.61 3.18 26.78
N ASP A 144 13.43 2.91 27.79
CA ASP A 144 12.98 2.61 29.17
C ASP A 144 12.11 3.72 29.79
N SER A 145 12.31 4.97 29.37
CA SER A 145 11.51 6.15 29.80
C SER A 145 10.42 6.55 28.80
N GLY A 146 10.34 5.87 27.65
CA GLY A 146 9.43 6.21 26.57
C GLY A 146 8.01 5.69 26.81
N LYS A 147 7.05 6.33 26.15
CA LYS A 147 5.65 5.93 26.17
C LYS A 147 5.16 5.78 24.74
N VAL A 148 4.87 4.54 24.36
CA VAL A 148 4.32 4.23 23.04
C VAL A 148 2.92 4.85 22.85
N GLU A 149 2.18 5.02 23.93
CA GLU A 149 0.86 5.66 23.94
C GLU A 149 0.92 7.11 23.41
N ASP A 150 1.96 7.87 23.77
CA ASP A 150 2.15 9.25 23.28
C ASP A 150 2.41 9.26 21.76
N LEU A 151 3.10 8.24 21.24
CA LEU A 151 3.30 8.07 19.80
C LEU A 151 2.01 7.71 19.09
N VAL A 152 1.19 6.84 19.67
CA VAL A 152 -0.12 6.46 19.12
C VAL A 152 -1.06 7.66 19.04
N GLU A 153 -1.06 8.52 20.04
CA GLU A 153 -1.87 9.75 20.04
C GLU A 153 -1.43 10.73 18.94
N LYS A 154 -0.13 10.90 18.76
CA LYS A 154 0.44 11.79 17.73
C LYS A 154 0.32 11.22 16.32
N ALA A 155 0.53 9.92 16.16
CA ALA A 155 0.62 9.26 14.85
C ALA A 155 -0.23 7.97 14.81
N PRO A 156 -1.56 8.05 14.93
CA PRO A 156 -2.42 6.87 14.94
C PRO A 156 -2.33 6.11 13.62
N LEU A 157 -2.31 4.77 13.69
CA LEU A 157 -2.22 3.86 12.54
C LEU A 157 -3.20 4.21 11.43
N ALA A 158 -4.46 4.47 11.80
CA ALA A 158 -5.52 4.77 10.84
C ALA A 158 -5.23 6.07 10.06
N GLU A 159 -4.73 7.13 10.70
CA GLU A 159 -4.41 8.39 10.02
C GLU A 159 -3.26 8.19 9.02
N GLY A 160 -2.21 7.46 9.40
CA GLY A 160 -1.08 7.17 8.53
C GLY A 160 -1.45 6.34 7.31
N VAL A 161 -2.15 5.22 7.51
CA VAL A 161 -2.51 4.29 6.43
C VAL A 161 -3.61 4.85 5.54
N LEU A 162 -4.71 5.35 6.11
CA LEU A 162 -5.83 5.88 5.32
C LEU A 162 -5.45 7.20 4.62
N GLY A 163 -4.60 8.03 5.23
CA GLY A 163 -4.05 9.22 4.59
C GLY A 163 -3.25 8.87 3.34
N MET A 164 -2.39 7.85 3.40
CA MET A 164 -1.65 7.31 2.25
C MET A 164 -2.61 6.82 1.16
N VAL A 165 -3.64 6.05 1.52
CA VAL A 165 -4.65 5.54 0.57
C VAL A 165 -5.35 6.70 -0.15
N VAL A 166 -5.86 7.68 0.58
CA VAL A 166 -6.58 8.82 0.01
C VAL A 166 -5.71 9.64 -0.94
N LYS A 167 -4.42 9.76 -0.64
CA LYS A 167 -3.47 10.56 -1.43
C LYS A 167 -3.02 9.85 -2.70
N HIS A 168 -2.81 8.53 -2.64
CA HIS A 168 -2.12 7.80 -3.69
C HIS A 168 -3.00 6.85 -4.50
N HIS A 169 -4.09 6.34 -3.95
CA HIS A 169 -4.98 5.49 -4.73
C HIS A 169 -5.91 6.32 -5.61
N PRO A 170 -6.12 5.90 -6.86
CA PRO A 170 -7.02 6.60 -7.76
C PRO A 170 -8.47 6.38 -7.32
N PRO A 171 -9.34 7.38 -7.47
CA PRO A 171 -10.77 7.16 -7.35
C PRO A 171 -11.30 6.31 -8.54
N PRO A 172 -12.47 5.67 -8.42
CA PRO A 172 -13.00 4.75 -9.44
C PRO A 172 -13.04 5.32 -10.86
N HIS A 173 -13.49 6.57 -11.03
CA HIS A 173 -13.56 7.23 -12.34
C HIS A 173 -12.20 7.46 -13.01
N VAL A 174 -11.10 7.38 -12.25
CA VAL A 174 -9.73 7.43 -12.78
C VAL A 174 -9.23 6.01 -13.04
N ALA A 175 -9.41 5.10 -12.07
CA ALA A 175 -8.94 3.72 -12.16
C ALA A 175 -9.61 2.94 -13.31
N GLN A 176 -10.91 3.10 -13.52
CA GLN A 176 -11.67 2.37 -14.55
C GLN A 176 -11.18 2.66 -15.96
N LYS A 177 -10.69 3.86 -16.25
CA LYS A 177 -10.17 4.23 -17.58
C LYS A 177 -9.06 3.31 -18.08
N TYR A 178 -8.20 2.85 -17.20
CA TYR A 178 -7.08 1.96 -17.58
C TYR A 178 -7.27 0.51 -17.12
N ARG A 179 -8.15 0.26 -16.14
CA ARG A 179 -8.41 -1.09 -15.64
C ARG A 179 -9.47 -1.83 -16.48
N ILE A 180 -10.57 -1.16 -16.85
CA ILE A 180 -11.65 -1.77 -17.60
C ILE A 180 -11.17 -2.41 -18.91
N PRO A 181 -10.30 -1.77 -19.73
CA PRO A 181 -9.76 -2.41 -20.94
C PRO A 181 -8.96 -3.70 -20.66
N LYS A 182 -8.45 -3.86 -19.45
CA LYS A 182 -7.70 -5.05 -19.03
C LYS A 182 -8.60 -6.18 -18.54
N ILE A 183 -9.54 -5.86 -17.66
CA ILE A 183 -10.33 -6.86 -16.93
C ILE A 183 -11.64 -7.24 -17.62
N TRP A 184 -12.22 -6.34 -18.41
CA TRP A 184 -13.46 -6.59 -19.14
C TRP A 184 -13.19 -6.96 -20.61
N LYS A 185 -13.83 -8.02 -21.09
CA LYS A 185 -13.62 -8.57 -22.44
C LYS A 185 -14.74 -8.24 -23.43
N GLY A 186 -15.72 -7.45 -23.01
CA GLY A 186 -16.79 -6.99 -23.90
C GLY A 186 -16.34 -5.83 -24.78
N ASP A 187 -17.25 -5.36 -25.62
CA ASP A 187 -17.02 -4.24 -26.53
C ASP A 187 -17.02 -2.91 -25.79
N LEU A 188 -15.86 -2.25 -25.74
CA LEU A 188 -15.66 -0.97 -25.07
C LEU A 188 -16.46 0.19 -25.71
N GLU A 189 -16.84 0.05 -27.01
CA GLU A 189 -17.65 1.03 -27.73
C GLU A 189 -19.14 0.88 -27.48
N SER A 190 -19.57 -0.22 -26.87
CA SER A 190 -20.97 -0.43 -26.47
C SER A 190 -21.37 0.59 -25.37
N ASP A 191 -22.68 0.80 -25.20
CA ASP A 191 -23.22 1.66 -24.15
C ASP A 191 -22.73 1.20 -22.74
N THR A 192 -22.66 -0.11 -22.52
CA THR A 192 -22.13 -0.70 -21.29
C THR A 192 -20.63 -0.41 -21.13
N GLY A 193 -19.84 -0.57 -22.20
CA GLY A 193 -18.40 -0.30 -22.19
C GLY A 193 -18.11 1.18 -21.90
N LYS A 194 -18.81 2.08 -22.53
CA LYS A 194 -18.72 3.53 -22.30
C LYS A 194 -19.11 3.91 -20.88
N ALA A 195 -20.19 3.34 -20.35
CA ALA A 195 -20.63 3.58 -18.97
C ALA A 195 -19.59 3.09 -17.95
N LEU A 196 -18.98 1.93 -18.18
CA LEU A 196 -17.88 1.41 -17.35
C LEU A 196 -16.66 2.34 -17.36
N LEU A 197 -16.22 2.80 -18.54
CA LEU A 197 -15.07 3.68 -18.68
C LEU A 197 -15.30 5.06 -18.07
N ALA A 198 -16.54 5.58 -18.18
CA ALA A 198 -16.93 6.87 -17.62
C ALA A 198 -17.18 6.80 -16.11
N CYS A 199 -17.38 5.60 -15.54
CA CYS A 199 -17.87 5.43 -14.18
C CYS A 199 -19.18 6.21 -13.94
N ASP A 200 -20.15 6.00 -14.85
CA ASP A 200 -21.39 6.77 -14.90
C ASP A 200 -22.37 6.31 -13.82
N ASP A 201 -22.67 7.18 -12.86
CA ASP A 201 -23.60 6.93 -11.76
C ASP A 201 -25.03 6.69 -12.22
N ASN A 202 -25.41 7.19 -13.42
CA ASN A 202 -26.71 6.99 -14.05
C ASN A 202 -26.73 5.86 -15.09
N GLY A 203 -25.58 5.20 -15.26
CA GLY A 203 -25.41 4.10 -16.20
C GLY A 203 -26.07 2.79 -15.75
N PRO A 204 -25.98 1.74 -16.56
CA PRO A 204 -26.52 0.43 -16.21
C PRO A 204 -25.80 -0.16 -14.98
N THR A 205 -26.54 -0.83 -14.10
CA THR A 205 -25.97 -1.60 -13.00
C THR A 205 -25.23 -2.83 -13.56
N ILE A 206 -23.94 -2.92 -13.28
CA ILE A 206 -23.07 -4.00 -13.78
C ILE A 206 -22.51 -4.77 -12.59
N MET A 207 -22.62 -6.09 -12.63
CA MET A 207 -22.02 -6.98 -11.63
C MET A 207 -21.04 -7.92 -12.32
N MET A 208 -19.87 -8.09 -11.66
CA MET A 208 -18.89 -9.09 -12.05
C MET A 208 -19.07 -10.32 -11.14
N CYS A 209 -19.30 -11.47 -11.76
CA CYS A 209 -19.42 -12.76 -11.07
C CYS A 209 -18.11 -13.54 -11.14
#